data_ed30ead6608a004aa83af98467fe66a1
#
_entry.id   ed30ead6608a004aa83af98467fe66a1
#
_cell.length_a   1.000
_cell.length_b   1.000
_cell.length_c   1.000
_cell.angle_alpha   90.00
_cell.angle_beta   90.00
_cell.angle_gamma   90.00
#
_symmetry.space_group_name_H-M   'P 1'
#
loop_
_entity.id
_entity.type
_entity.pdbx_description
1 polymer ?
#
loop_
_entity_poly.entity_id
_entity_poly.type
_entity_poly.pdbx_seq_one_letter_code
_entity_poly.pdbx_strand_id
1 'polypeptide(L)'
;VTGKNTRARIKMRGKEEEIRLRVDTLFKVNSLDSDQTEVEMPTGKARFKIKRKLNRKKKQRRKFNVRTVTALIGVRGTEFVMGTSGASTSLLTLDGSVEMAAVAAPEIKVEVSIGEASKLDVGKAPTPPITVPPALQNSIVESDSSDTFGEVSFPPAQDLEEAVAEQKEKEEAQKEEEQEEEEQEEEEQEEEEE
;
A
#
# COMPACT_ATOMS: atom_id res chain seq x y z
N VAL A 1 -5.32 21.62 0.87
CA VAL A 1 -5.56 21.48 2.29
C VAL A 1 -7.05 21.63 2.56
N THR A 2 -7.61 20.78 3.40
CA THR A 2 -8.97 20.93 3.95
C THR A 2 -8.88 21.40 5.40
N GLY A 3 -9.79 22.29 5.83
CA GLY A 3 -9.89 22.73 7.22
C GLY A 3 -10.84 21.89 8.05
N LYS A 4 -11.04 22.27 9.33
CA LYS A 4 -11.80 21.52 10.36
C LYS A 4 -13.24 21.16 9.97
N ASN A 5 -13.88 21.92 9.09
CA ASN A 5 -15.27 21.67 8.65
C ASN A 5 -15.35 21.55 7.11
N THR A 6 -14.25 21.26 6.44
CA THR A 6 -14.18 21.26 4.99
C THR A 6 -13.87 19.85 4.47
N ARG A 7 -14.63 19.42 3.48
CA ARG A 7 -14.36 18.21 2.70
C ARG A 7 -14.13 18.61 1.25
N ALA A 8 -13.29 17.88 0.54
CA ALA A 8 -13.04 18.11 -0.87
C ALA A 8 -13.19 16.82 -1.68
N ARG A 9 -13.67 16.98 -2.92
CA ARG A 9 -13.70 15.90 -3.89
C ARG A 9 -12.86 16.29 -5.08
N ILE A 10 -11.83 15.50 -5.36
CA ILE A 10 -10.93 15.69 -6.50
C ILE A 10 -11.30 14.64 -7.54
N LYS A 11 -11.60 15.07 -8.77
CA LYS A 11 -11.75 14.20 -9.93
C LYS A 11 -10.69 14.56 -10.95
N MET A 12 -9.90 13.58 -11.36
CA MET A 12 -8.83 13.81 -12.34
C MET A 12 -9.41 13.72 -13.76
N ARG A 13 -9.31 14.84 -14.52
CA ARG A 13 -9.87 14.92 -15.86
C ARG A 13 -9.21 13.90 -16.80
N GLY A 14 -10.02 13.14 -17.53
CA GLY A 14 -9.53 12.06 -18.40
C GLY A 14 -9.05 10.80 -17.69
N LYS A 15 -9.07 10.81 -16.35
CA LYS A 15 -8.79 9.66 -15.49
C LYS A 15 -10.05 9.41 -14.65
N GLU A 16 -10.47 8.16 -14.54
CA GLU A 16 -11.64 7.82 -13.72
C GLU A 16 -11.23 7.62 -12.26
N GLU A 17 -10.46 8.57 -11.76
CA GLU A 17 -9.93 8.61 -10.41
C GLU A 17 -10.69 9.65 -9.60
N GLU A 18 -11.23 9.25 -8.48
CA GLU A 18 -11.94 10.12 -7.54
C GLU A 18 -11.28 9.99 -6.16
N ILE A 19 -10.91 11.12 -5.58
CA ILE A 19 -10.34 11.21 -4.24
C ILE A 19 -11.25 12.09 -3.40
N ARG A 20 -11.71 11.57 -2.28
CA ARG A 20 -12.54 12.31 -1.31
C ARG A 20 -11.71 12.58 -0.08
N LEU A 21 -11.31 13.84 0.08
CA LEU A 21 -10.59 14.31 1.26
C LEU A 21 -11.59 14.64 2.37
N ARG A 22 -11.28 14.20 3.57
CA ARG A 22 -12.02 14.52 4.80
C ARG A 22 -11.46 15.80 5.42
N VAL A 23 -11.95 16.14 6.60
CA VAL A 23 -11.49 17.32 7.34
C VAL A 23 -10.00 17.22 7.70
N ASP A 24 -9.35 18.34 7.91
CA ASP A 24 -7.95 18.47 8.38
C ASP A 24 -6.95 17.62 7.56
N THR A 25 -7.16 17.52 6.23
CA THR A 25 -6.32 16.73 5.34
C THR A 25 -5.36 17.62 4.55
N LEU A 26 -4.06 17.33 4.65
CA LEU A 26 -3.03 17.88 3.77
C LEU A 26 -2.80 16.92 2.61
N PHE A 27 -3.03 17.39 1.40
CA PHE A 27 -2.96 16.59 0.18
C PHE A 27 -2.23 17.37 -0.91
N LYS A 28 -1.31 16.72 -1.62
CA LYS A 28 -0.52 17.27 -2.70
C LYS A 28 -0.48 16.29 -3.88
N VAL A 29 -0.58 16.79 -5.09
CA VAL A 29 -0.34 16.03 -6.31
C VAL A 29 1.10 16.34 -6.75
N ASN A 30 1.97 15.33 -6.78
CA ASN A 30 3.37 15.46 -7.15
C ASN A 30 3.56 15.26 -8.65
N SER A 31 2.89 14.21 -9.22
CA SER A 31 2.95 13.92 -10.65
C SER A 31 1.58 13.44 -11.16
N LEU A 32 1.27 13.82 -12.39
CA LEU A 32 0.02 13.48 -13.07
C LEU A 32 0.30 13.05 -14.52
N ASP A 33 1.19 12.11 -14.71
CA ASP A 33 1.60 11.62 -16.01
C ASP A 33 0.57 10.66 -16.64
N SER A 34 0.75 10.32 -17.91
CA SER A 34 -0.12 9.38 -18.62
C SER A 34 -0.14 7.99 -17.99
N ASP A 35 0.98 7.56 -17.45
CA ASP A 35 1.22 6.19 -17.01
C ASP A 35 1.32 6.07 -15.47
N GLN A 36 1.59 7.18 -14.78
CA GLN A 36 1.75 7.23 -13.34
C GLN A 36 1.07 8.46 -12.76
N THR A 37 0.43 8.28 -11.62
CA THR A 37 -0.06 9.35 -10.76
C THR A 37 0.61 9.19 -9.40
N GLU A 38 1.21 10.26 -8.91
CA GLU A 38 1.81 10.27 -7.58
C GLU A 38 1.21 11.39 -6.75
N VAL A 39 0.73 11.03 -5.58
CA VAL A 39 0.13 11.95 -4.62
C VAL A 39 0.78 11.78 -3.25
N GLU A 40 0.79 12.85 -2.47
CA GLU A 40 1.33 12.86 -1.12
C GLU A 40 0.25 13.29 -0.14
N MET A 41 0.13 12.57 0.98
CA MET A 41 -0.80 12.87 2.05
C MET A 41 -0.11 12.68 3.41
N PRO A 42 0.56 13.72 3.93
CA PRO A 42 1.28 13.63 5.21
C PRO A 42 0.36 13.46 6.42
N THR A 43 -0.84 14.04 6.37
CA THR A 43 -1.81 13.97 7.47
C THR A 43 -3.24 14.07 6.95
N GLY A 44 -4.16 13.49 7.69
CA GLY A 44 -5.59 13.53 7.44
C GLY A 44 -6.17 12.20 7.00
N LYS A 45 -7.33 12.24 6.36
CA LYS A 45 -8.06 11.06 5.90
C LYS A 45 -8.62 11.27 4.50
N ALA A 46 -8.51 10.24 3.68
CA ALA A 46 -9.06 10.24 2.34
C ALA A 46 -9.61 8.88 1.93
N ARG A 47 -10.63 8.89 1.08
CA ARG A 47 -11.12 7.73 0.34
C ARG A 47 -10.69 7.87 -1.11
N PHE A 48 -10.04 6.86 -1.62
CA PHE A 48 -9.55 6.77 -2.98
C PHE A 48 -10.41 5.78 -3.75
N LYS A 49 -10.83 6.16 -4.94
CA LYS A 49 -11.49 5.29 -5.89
C LYS A 49 -10.76 5.37 -7.22
N ILE A 50 -9.92 4.37 -7.47
CA ILE A 50 -9.03 4.28 -8.62
C ILE A 50 -9.54 3.19 -9.53
N LYS A 51 -10.02 3.55 -10.73
CA LYS A 51 -10.50 2.54 -11.69
C LYS A 51 -9.34 1.90 -12.46
N ARG A 52 -9.47 0.61 -12.65
CA ARG A 52 -8.51 -0.20 -13.42
C ARG A 52 -8.55 0.18 -14.90
N LYS A 53 -7.55 0.91 -15.40
CA LYS A 53 -7.39 1.21 -16.82
C LYS A 53 -6.12 0.60 -17.38
N LEU A 54 -6.27 -0.12 -18.50
CA LEU A 54 -5.16 -0.53 -19.35
C LEU A 54 -4.83 0.61 -20.31
N ASN A 55 -3.58 1.05 -20.32
CA ASN A 55 -3.10 1.90 -21.39
C ASN A 55 -2.96 1.05 -22.67
N ARG A 56 -3.95 1.16 -23.57
CA ARG A 56 -4.03 0.34 -24.80
C ARG A 56 -2.80 0.51 -25.71
N LYS A 57 -2.13 1.69 -25.68
CA LYS A 57 -0.95 1.96 -26.50
C LYS A 57 0.33 1.29 -25.99
N LYS A 58 0.48 1.17 -24.67
CA LYS A 58 1.71 0.63 -24.04
C LYS A 58 1.54 -0.78 -23.47
N LYS A 59 0.33 -1.37 -23.46
CA LYS A 59 -0.03 -2.62 -22.77
C LYS A 59 0.33 -2.62 -21.26
N GLN A 60 0.64 -1.45 -20.70
CA GLN A 60 0.99 -1.29 -19.31
C GLN A 60 -0.21 -0.77 -18.49
N ARG A 61 -0.33 -1.26 -17.28
CA ARG A 61 -1.32 -0.76 -16.32
C ARG A 61 -0.81 0.54 -15.73
N ARG A 62 -1.68 1.53 -15.61
CA ARG A 62 -1.36 2.76 -14.88
C ARG A 62 -1.04 2.43 -13.43
N LYS A 63 0.00 3.09 -12.92
CA LYS A 63 0.39 3.05 -11.51
C LYS A 63 -0.19 4.27 -10.81
N PHE A 64 -0.79 4.06 -9.67
CA PHE A 64 -1.21 5.14 -8.77
C PHE A 64 -0.52 4.93 -7.44
N ASN A 65 0.28 5.89 -7.02
CA ASN A 65 1.06 5.81 -5.80
C ASN A 65 0.62 6.91 -4.83
N VAL A 66 0.44 6.52 -3.57
CA VAL A 66 0.23 7.46 -2.48
C VAL A 66 1.42 7.37 -1.54
N ARG A 67 2.03 8.50 -1.25
CA ARG A 67 3.10 8.62 -0.27
C ARG A 67 2.59 9.31 0.98
N THR A 68 2.85 8.74 2.13
CA THR A 68 2.68 9.36 3.44
C THR A 68 4.05 9.61 4.09
N VAL A 69 4.09 9.99 5.34
CA VAL A 69 5.34 10.10 6.09
C VAL A 69 5.95 8.72 6.35
N THR A 70 5.11 7.71 6.61
CA THR A 70 5.55 6.36 7.00
C THR A 70 5.45 5.33 5.88
N ALA A 71 4.47 5.48 4.97
CA ALA A 71 4.11 4.45 3.99
C ALA A 71 4.21 4.91 2.53
N LEU A 72 4.58 3.95 1.68
CA LEU A 72 4.39 3.98 0.23
C LEU A 72 3.25 3.02 -0.12
N ILE A 73 2.24 3.52 -0.80
CA ILE A 73 1.03 2.76 -1.12
C ILE A 73 0.90 2.66 -2.62
N GLY A 74 1.04 1.45 -3.14
CA GLY A 74 0.90 1.11 -4.55
C GLY A 74 -0.51 0.61 -4.86
N VAL A 75 -1.16 1.21 -5.86
CA VAL A 75 -2.57 0.97 -6.17
C VAL A 75 -2.75 0.59 -7.64
N ARG A 76 -3.54 -0.46 -7.89
CA ARG A 76 -3.82 -0.94 -9.25
C ARG A 76 -5.31 -1.14 -9.52
N GLY A 77 -6.07 -0.08 -9.41
CA GLY A 77 -7.52 -0.14 -9.65
C GLY A 77 -8.28 -0.70 -8.46
N THR A 78 -8.32 0.06 -7.39
CA THR A 78 -8.88 -0.32 -6.10
C THR A 78 -9.69 0.82 -5.51
N GLU A 79 -10.54 0.49 -4.56
CA GLU A 79 -11.18 1.46 -3.68
C GLU A 79 -10.72 1.22 -2.25
N PHE A 80 -10.19 2.24 -1.58
CA PHE A 80 -9.68 2.14 -0.22
C PHE A 80 -9.84 3.43 0.57
N VAL A 81 -9.83 3.32 1.89
CA VAL A 81 -9.80 4.43 2.83
C VAL A 81 -8.46 4.42 3.55
N MET A 82 -7.86 5.58 3.69
CA MET A 82 -6.60 5.74 4.39
C MET A 82 -6.68 6.89 5.38
N GLY A 83 -6.13 6.69 6.57
CA GLY A 83 -5.90 7.71 7.59
C GLY A 83 -4.42 7.80 7.93
N THR A 84 -3.90 9.01 8.10
CA THR A 84 -2.51 9.21 8.54
C THR A 84 -2.41 10.39 9.50
N SER A 85 -1.59 10.23 10.53
CA SER A 85 -1.32 11.23 11.57
C SER A 85 0.11 11.78 11.53
N GLY A 86 0.89 11.43 10.51
CA GLY A 86 2.31 11.76 10.42
C GLY A 86 3.24 10.72 11.06
N ALA A 87 2.84 10.11 12.17
CA ALA A 87 3.60 9.04 12.83
C ALA A 87 3.10 7.63 12.45
N SER A 88 1.91 7.55 11.88
CA SER A 88 1.21 6.30 11.59
C SER A 88 0.36 6.46 10.32
N THR A 89 0.29 5.40 9.55
CA THR A 89 -0.62 5.27 8.41
C THR A 89 -1.42 4.00 8.55
N SER A 90 -2.74 4.10 8.47
CA SER A 90 -3.66 2.95 8.46
C SER A 90 -4.48 2.97 7.18
N LEU A 91 -4.75 1.80 6.62
CA LEU A 91 -5.53 1.67 5.41
C LEU A 91 -6.51 0.50 5.51
N LEU A 92 -7.69 0.65 4.89
CA LEU A 92 -8.72 -0.37 4.71
C LEU A 92 -9.04 -0.47 3.22
N THR A 93 -8.95 -1.65 2.64
CA THR A 93 -9.31 -1.91 1.25
C THR A 93 -10.79 -2.27 1.14
N LEU A 94 -11.52 -1.56 0.28
CA LEU A 94 -12.96 -1.76 0.04
C LEU A 94 -13.25 -2.53 -1.24
N ASP A 95 -12.34 -2.46 -2.23
CA ASP A 95 -12.43 -3.20 -3.50
C ASP A 95 -11.03 -3.38 -4.08
N GLY A 96 -10.72 -4.57 -4.58
CA GLY A 96 -9.41 -4.94 -5.11
C GLY A 96 -8.36 -5.23 -4.04
N SER A 97 -7.10 -4.88 -4.31
CA SER A 97 -5.98 -5.00 -3.36
C SER A 97 -5.04 -3.80 -3.43
N VAL A 98 -4.35 -3.52 -2.34
CA VAL A 98 -3.42 -2.41 -2.18
C VAL A 98 -2.11 -2.94 -1.60
N GLU A 99 -0.99 -2.55 -2.20
CA GLU A 99 0.33 -2.83 -1.65
C GLU A 99 0.75 -1.68 -0.72
N MET A 100 1.12 -2.00 0.52
CA MET A 100 1.60 -1.05 1.52
C MET A 100 3.03 -1.42 1.92
N ALA A 101 3.97 -0.49 1.71
CA ALA A 101 5.38 -0.65 2.02
C ALA A 101 5.87 0.44 2.97
N ALA A 102 6.91 0.16 3.74
CA ALA A 102 7.57 1.16 4.56
C ALA A 102 8.39 2.14 3.70
N VAL A 103 8.34 3.44 3.99
CA VAL A 103 9.14 4.45 3.26
C VAL A 103 10.65 4.21 3.44
N ALA A 104 11.07 3.78 4.63
CA ALA A 104 12.47 3.56 4.95
C ALA A 104 13.03 2.21 4.43
N ALA A 105 12.15 1.25 4.12
CA ALA A 105 12.50 -0.06 3.57
C ALA A 105 11.38 -0.51 2.61
N PRO A 106 11.37 -0.08 1.34
CA PRO A 106 10.29 -0.36 0.40
C PRO A 106 10.14 -1.85 0.02
N GLU A 107 11.15 -2.66 0.29
CA GLU A 107 11.14 -4.12 0.17
C GLU A 107 10.22 -4.76 1.22
N ILE A 108 10.09 -4.15 2.40
CA ILE A 108 9.21 -4.61 3.48
C ILE A 108 7.79 -4.12 3.20
N LYS A 109 6.96 -5.02 2.67
CA LYS A 109 5.62 -4.70 2.19
C LYS A 109 4.61 -5.79 2.49
N VAL A 110 3.35 -5.39 2.52
CA VAL A 110 2.19 -6.29 2.63
C VAL A 110 1.16 -5.96 1.56
N GLU A 111 0.44 -6.97 1.09
CA GLU A 111 -0.73 -6.80 0.25
C GLU A 111 -1.98 -6.84 1.12
N VAL A 112 -2.80 -5.79 1.05
CA VAL A 112 -4.04 -5.65 1.81
C VAL A 112 -5.21 -5.86 0.86
N SER A 113 -5.89 -6.99 1.01
CA SER A 113 -7.01 -7.41 0.17
C SER A 113 -8.34 -6.78 0.58
N ILE A 114 -9.38 -6.99 -0.23
CA ILE A 114 -10.73 -6.50 0.06
C ILE A 114 -11.22 -6.91 1.45
N GLY A 115 -11.74 -5.96 2.21
CA GLY A 115 -12.23 -6.15 3.59
C GLY A 115 -11.15 -6.22 4.65
N GLU A 116 -9.88 -6.08 4.26
CA GLU A 116 -8.75 -6.10 5.18
C GLU A 116 -8.20 -4.71 5.45
N ALA A 117 -7.56 -4.59 6.62
CA ALA A 117 -6.84 -3.39 7.03
C ALA A 117 -5.43 -3.73 7.50
N SER A 118 -4.51 -2.79 7.30
CA SER A 118 -3.14 -2.83 7.83
C SER A 118 -2.74 -1.45 8.35
N LYS A 119 -1.78 -1.44 9.25
CA LYS A 119 -1.24 -0.25 9.88
C LYS A 119 0.29 -0.24 9.78
N LEU A 120 0.85 0.94 9.61
CA LEU A 120 2.29 1.16 9.59
C LEU A 120 2.64 2.35 10.48
N ASP A 121 3.35 2.09 11.55
CA ASP A 121 3.90 3.09 12.45
C ASP A 121 5.35 3.44 12.06
N VAL A 122 5.82 4.61 12.45
CA VAL A 122 7.21 5.02 12.19
C VAL A 122 8.20 4.03 12.81
N GLY A 123 9.21 3.59 12.05
CA GLY A 123 10.22 2.63 12.49
C GLY A 123 9.75 1.19 12.63
N LYS A 124 8.54 0.88 12.20
CA LYS A 124 7.97 -0.48 12.22
C LYS A 124 7.74 -1.00 10.80
N ALA A 125 7.64 -2.30 10.67
CA ALA A 125 7.10 -2.95 9.48
C ALA A 125 5.58 -2.78 9.41
N PRO A 126 4.96 -2.87 8.22
CA PRO A 126 3.51 -2.94 8.10
C PRO A 126 2.96 -4.12 8.92
N THR A 127 1.87 -3.91 9.66
CA THR A 127 1.22 -5.03 10.36
C THR A 127 0.68 -6.04 9.34
N PRO A 128 0.67 -7.34 9.67
CA PRO A 128 -0.07 -8.31 8.89
C PRO A 128 -1.51 -7.82 8.66
N PRO A 129 -2.07 -7.97 7.44
CA PRO A 129 -3.44 -7.59 7.15
C PRO A 129 -4.43 -8.37 8.00
N ILE A 130 -5.47 -7.69 8.48
CA ILE A 130 -6.55 -8.30 9.27
C ILE A 130 -7.90 -8.01 8.64
N THR A 131 -8.79 -8.98 8.69
CA THR A 131 -10.18 -8.79 8.23
C THR A 131 -10.95 -7.89 9.18
N VAL A 132 -11.56 -6.84 8.65
CA VAL A 132 -12.36 -5.87 9.40
C VAL A 132 -13.85 -6.22 9.26
N PRO A 133 -14.63 -6.34 10.35
CA PRO A 133 -16.05 -6.59 10.27
C PRO A 133 -16.79 -5.50 9.49
N PRO A 134 -17.85 -5.83 8.71
CA PRO A 134 -18.57 -4.87 7.85
C PRO A 134 -19.13 -3.65 8.59
N ALA A 135 -19.60 -3.83 9.82
CA ALA A 135 -20.07 -2.71 10.64
C ALA A 135 -18.98 -1.70 10.93
N LEU A 136 -17.77 -2.17 11.25
CA LEU A 136 -16.60 -1.33 11.51
C LEU A 136 -16.05 -0.71 10.20
N GLN A 137 -16.09 -1.43 9.07
CA GLN A 137 -15.76 -0.86 7.76
C GLN A 137 -16.63 0.36 7.44
N ASN A 138 -17.95 0.28 7.67
CA ASN A 138 -18.86 1.40 7.46
C ASN A 138 -18.52 2.58 8.38
N SER A 139 -18.26 2.33 9.65
CA SER A 139 -17.83 3.36 10.60
C SER A 139 -16.56 4.06 10.14
N ILE A 140 -15.56 3.29 9.70
CA ILE A 140 -14.30 3.83 9.13
C ILE A 140 -14.59 4.68 7.89
N VAL A 141 -15.43 4.24 6.98
CA VAL A 141 -15.74 4.95 5.73
C VAL A 141 -16.48 6.27 6.00
N GLU A 142 -17.41 6.31 6.95
CA GLU A 142 -18.27 7.46 7.21
C GLU A 142 -17.63 8.51 8.09
N SER A 143 -16.79 8.11 9.04
CA SER A 143 -16.10 9.04 9.94
C SER A 143 -15.22 10.05 9.20
N ASP A 144 -15.12 11.24 9.74
CA ASP A 144 -14.23 12.31 9.24
C ASP A 144 -12.83 12.29 9.88
N SER A 145 -12.70 11.64 11.04
CA SER A 145 -11.44 11.60 11.78
C SER A 145 -10.38 10.74 11.10
N SER A 146 -9.13 11.17 11.11
CA SER A 146 -7.98 10.34 10.74
C SER A 146 -7.76 9.18 11.70
N ASP A 147 -8.22 9.32 12.94
CA ASP A 147 -8.11 8.31 14.01
C ASP A 147 -9.24 7.27 14.00
N THR A 148 -9.98 7.16 12.90
CA THR A 148 -11.10 6.21 12.75
C THR A 148 -10.69 4.74 12.88
N PHE A 149 -9.41 4.46 12.73
CA PHE A 149 -8.85 3.11 12.86
C PHE A 149 -8.56 2.72 14.32
N GLY A 150 -8.81 3.60 15.30
CA GLY A 150 -8.55 3.33 16.72
C GLY A 150 -9.36 2.14 17.30
N GLU A 151 -10.52 1.81 16.71
CA GLU A 151 -11.31 0.65 17.08
C GLU A 151 -10.83 -0.66 16.43
N VAL A 152 -9.89 -0.59 15.47
CA VAL A 152 -9.31 -1.76 14.81
C VAL A 152 -8.16 -2.28 15.66
N SER A 153 -8.26 -3.52 16.12
CA SER A 153 -7.18 -4.18 16.87
C SER A 153 -6.15 -4.76 15.92
N PHE A 154 -5.14 -3.98 15.59
CA PHE A 154 -4.03 -4.45 14.77
C PHE A 154 -3.09 -5.38 15.57
N PRO A 155 -2.52 -6.42 14.95
CA PRO A 155 -1.46 -7.21 15.58
C PRO A 155 -0.22 -6.36 15.84
N PRO A 156 0.66 -6.78 16.75
CA PRO A 156 1.92 -6.09 16.98
C PRO A 156 2.75 -6.06 15.68
N ALA A 157 3.30 -4.91 15.37
CA ALA A 157 4.23 -4.74 14.25
C ALA A 157 5.66 -5.06 14.68
N GLN A 158 6.42 -5.78 13.85
CA GLN A 158 7.85 -5.97 14.04
C GLN A 158 8.61 -4.65 13.91
N ASP A 159 9.80 -4.59 14.52
CA ASP A 159 10.73 -3.51 14.25
C ASP A 159 11.22 -3.60 12.80
N LEU A 160 11.35 -2.47 12.14
CA LEU A 160 11.70 -2.44 10.71
C LEU A 160 13.09 -3.02 10.45
N GLU A 161 14.05 -2.76 11.35
CA GLU A 161 15.41 -3.30 11.25
C GLU A 161 15.42 -4.83 11.34
N GLU A 162 14.62 -5.40 12.24
CA GLU A 162 14.46 -6.85 12.41
C GLU A 162 13.79 -7.48 11.17
N ALA A 163 12.73 -6.86 10.64
CA ALA A 163 12.06 -7.33 9.44
C ALA A 163 12.97 -7.30 8.19
N VAL A 164 13.81 -6.27 8.06
CA VAL A 164 14.82 -6.17 6.98
C VAL A 164 15.89 -7.25 7.10
N ALA A 165 16.34 -7.55 8.34
CA ALA A 165 17.31 -8.60 8.57
C ALA A 165 16.76 -9.99 8.18
N GLU A 166 15.54 -10.31 8.63
CA GLU A 166 14.88 -11.57 8.27
C GLU A 166 14.65 -11.72 6.75
N GLN A 167 14.32 -10.62 6.08
CA GLN A 167 14.12 -10.68 4.63
C GLN A 167 15.42 -10.93 3.89
N LYS A 168 16.53 -10.34 4.31
CA LYS A 168 17.84 -10.60 3.72
C LYS A 168 18.29 -12.04 3.91
N GLU A 169 18.11 -12.60 5.12
CA GLU A 169 18.40 -14.02 5.37
C GLU A 169 17.59 -14.94 4.45
N LYS A 170 16.31 -14.64 4.23
CA LYS A 170 15.47 -15.42 3.33
C LYS A 170 15.90 -15.31 1.86
N GLU A 171 16.30 -14.11 1.42
CA GLU A 171 16.79 -13.89 0.05
C GLU A 171 18.15 -14.57 -0.18
N GLU A 172 19.04 -14.59 0.83
CA GLU A 172 20.30 -15.30 0.76
C GLU A 172 20.08 -16.82 0.71
N ALA A 173 19.22 -17.36 1.57
CA ALA A 173 18.88 -18.77 1.58
C ALA A 173 18.25 -19.24 0.25
N GLN A 174 17.33 -18.44 -0.33
CA GLN A 174 16.74 -18.75 -1.63
C GLN A 174 17.77 -18.75 -2.78
N LYS A 175 18.74 -17.84 -2.73
CA LYS A 175 19.81 -17.82 -3.74
C LYS A 175 20.77 -19.01 -3.62
N GLU A 176 21.02 -19.47 -2.40
CA GLU A 176 21.81 -20.69 -2.19
C GLU A 176 21.07 -21.92 -2.71
N GLU A 177 19.75 -22.06 -2.44
CA GLU A 177 18.94 -23.14 -2.98
C GLU A 177 18.88 -23.12 -4.53
N GLU A 178 18.67 -21.94 -5.15
CA GLU A 178 18.65 -21.80 -6.60
C GLU A 178 20.01 -22.18 -7.23
N GLN A 179 21.14 -21.84 -6.59
CA GLN A 179 22.46 -22.20 -7.08
C GLN A 179 22.73 -23.71 -6.96
N GLU A 180 22.31 -24.33 -5.86
CA GLU A 180 22.44 -25.79 -5.69
C GLU A 180 21.56 -26.55 -6.70
N GLU A 181 20.35 -26.05 -7.04
CA GLU A 181 19.51 -26.65 -8.06
C GLU A 181 20.13 -26.50 -9.47
N GLU A 182 20.69 -25.32 -9.81
CA GLU A 182 21.38 -25.11 -11.10
C GLU A 182 22.61 -26.00 -11.23
N GLU A 183 23.43 -26.15 -10.18
CA GLU A 183 24.62 -27.03 -10.20
C GLU A 183 24.22 -28.51 -10.37
N GLN A 184 23.12 -28.96 -9.75
CA GLN A 184 22.63 -30.32 -9.90
C GLN A 184 22.07 -30.58 -11.30
N GLU A 185 21.36 -29.62 -11.90
CA GLU A 185 20.88 -29.74 -13.26
C GLU A 185 22.02 -29.77 -14.32
N GLU A 186 23.12 -29.02 -14.06
CA GLU A 186 24.30 -29.06 -14.92
C GLU A 186 25.03 -30.41 -14.81
N GLU A 187 25.20 -30.96 -13.59
CA GLU A 187 25.80 -32.29 -13.38
C GLU A 187 24.99 -33.43 -14.05
N GLU A 188 23.64 -33.39 -13.93
CA GLU A 188 22.77 -34.39 -14.58
C GLU A 188 22.86 -34.32 -16.12
N GLN A 189 23.00 -33.13 -16.71
CA GLN A 189 23.13 -32.96 -18.15
C GLN A 189 24.49 -33.44 -18.67
N GLU A 190 25.57 -33.28 -17.91
CA GLU A 190 26.90 -33.82 -18.26
C GLU A 190 26.94 -35.34 -18.19
N GLU A 191 26.20 -35.99 -17.25
CA GLU A 191 26.12 -37.45 -17.15
C GLU A 191 25.28 -38.09 -18.28
N GLU A 192 24.31 -37.38 -18.84
CA GLU A 192 23.50 -37.88 -19.98
C GLU A 192 24.21 -37.78 -21.36
N GLU A 193 25.25 -36.92 -21.47
CA GLU A 193 26.02 -36.78 -22.73
C GLU A 193 27.26 -37.72 -22.84
N GLU A 194 27.61 -38.49 -21.80
CA GLU A 194 28.67 -39.51 -21.84
C GLU A 194 28.10 -40.93 -22.17
#